data_20aa251ad7b33762e49aec813e4b28db
#
_entry.id   20aa251ad7b33762e49aec813e4b28db
#
_cell.length_a   1.000
_cell.length_b   1.000
_cell.length_c   1.000
_cell.angle_alpha   90.00
_cell.angle_beta   90.00
_cell.angle_gamma   90.00
#
_symmetry.space_group_name_H-M   'P 1'
#
loop_
_entity.id
_entity.type
_entity.pdbx_description
1 polymer ?
#
loop_
_entity_poly.entity_id
_entity_poly.type
_entity_poly.pdbx_seq_one_letter_code
_entity_poly.pdbx_strand_id
1 'polypeptide(L)'
;MKRRVAVTFVLGALGIALPSFAADGAHANGPRQSFESTDTQRVAFSPGGTIRLVDSYGYLTVEGWDEPAVAVAVTKSTDRFYDPAEKREAERRFELVRVVTERRSDKEVTISTILPARSPLFRSILPLDRIVLTKPLVPNTRRGVTIEYKVLVPRDSRLVVRHDTGYVWVSDVTGDIDMNSRTGDMIVMLPDPGPYSIDARTRLGSVSSDLVGKGRYRFLAGAHFAGANQTAARRITLRMGCGSITIKQVPPSGPFWKN
;
A
#
# COMPACT_ATOMS: atom_id res chain seq x y z
N MET A 1 17.08 27.64 -9.24
CA MET A 1 17.91 26.60 -9.85
C MET A 1 17.19 25.26 -9.73
N LYS A 2 16.67 24.73 -10.83
CA LYS A 2 15.92 23.45 -10.84
C LYS A 2 16.93 22.29 -11.00
N ARG A 3 17.19 21.54 -9.93
CA ARG A 3 17.98 20.31 -10.02
C ARG A 3 17.12 19.19 -10.60
N ARG A 4 17.48 18.75 -11.79
CA ARG A 4 16.89 17.53 -12.40
C ARG A 4 17.57 16.32 -11.76
N VAL A 5 16.79 15.45 -11.14
CA VAL A 5 17.25 14.14 -10.65
C VAL A 5 17.23 13.19 -11.84
N ALA A 6 18.39 12.65 -12.18
CA ALA A 6 18.51 11.63 -13.23
C ALA A 6 17.99 10.28 -12.70
N VAL A 7 17.06 9.71 -13.44
CA VAL A 7 16.53 8.36 -13.18
C VAL A 7 17.37 7.37 -13.97
N THR A 8 18.10 6.50 -13.27
CA THR A 8 18.87 5.42 -13.90
C THR A 8 17.99 4.18 -13.96
N PHE A 9 17.65 3.76 -15.18
CA PHE A 9 16.98 2.48 -15.43
C PHE A 9 18.01 1.36 -15.47
N VAL A 10 17.88 0.36 -14.59
CA VAL A 10 18.61 -0.91 -14.69
C VAL A 10 17.64 -1.96 -15.22
N LEU A 11 17.75 -2.28 -16.50
CA LEU A 11 17.08 -3.42 -17.14
C LEU A 11 18.02 -4.64 -17.01
N GLY A 12 17.67 -5.56 -16.10
CA GLY A 12 18.32 -6.87 -16.03
C GLY A 12 17.64 -7.86 -16.99
N ALA A 13 18.29 -8.15 -18.11
CA ALA A 13 17.88 -9.23 -19.01
C ALA A 13 18.71 -10.49 -18.71
N LEU A 14 18.08 -11.56 -18.24
CA LEU A 14 18.69 -12.88 -18.13
C LEU A 14 18.28 -13.70 -19.36
N GLY A 15 19.19 -13.85 -20.32
CA GLY A 15 19.01 -14.66 -21.52
C GLY A 15 19.45 -16.09 -21.27
N ILE A 16 18.57 -17.06 -21.50
CA ILE A 16 18.90 -18.48 -21.65
C ILE A 16 18.60 -18.88 -23.10
N ALA A 17 19.62 -19.19 -23.85
CA ALA A 17 19.53 -19.71 -25.22
C ALA A 17 19.33 -21.23 -25.20
N LEU A 18 18.30 -21.73 -25.89
CA LEU A 18 18.14 -23.13 -26.26
C LEU A 18 17.90 -23.26 -27.78
N PRO A 19 18.33 -24.38 -28.41
CA PRO A 19 18.48 -24.48 -29.84
C PRO A 19 17.18 -24.72 -30.58
N SER A 20 17.16 -24.22 -31.83
CA SER A 20 16.10 -24.34 -32.82
C SER A 20 15.81 -25.78 -33.23
N PHE A 21 14.54 -26.17 -33.17
CA PHE A 21 13.95 -27.16 -34.06
C PHE A 21 12.80 -26.51 -34.80
N ALA A 22 12.90 -26.49 -36.11
CA ALA A 22 11.81 -26.09 -36.99
C ALA A 22 10.76 -27.19 -37.01
N ALA A 23 9.53 -26.84 -36.71
CA ALA A 23 8.33 -27.61 -37.02
C ALA A 23 7.14 -26.69 -37.21
N ASP A 24 6.42 -26.95 -38.27
CA ASP A 24 5.29 -26.24 -38.84
C ASP A 24 4.19 -25.79 -37.85
N GLY A 25 3.66 -24.60 -38.11
CA GLY A 25 2.25 -24.24 -38.03
C GLY A 25 1.43 -24.55 -36.78
N ALA A 26 2.01 -24.53 -35.56
CA ALA A 26 1.26 -24.46 -34.32
C ALA A 26 1.39 -23.07 -33.74
N HIS A 27 0.28 -22.35 -33.55
CA HIS A 27 0.25 -21.16 -32.73
C HIS A 27 0.83 -21.54 -31.36
N ALA A 28 2.05 -21.14 -31.12
CA ALA A 28 2.74 -21.41 -29.87
C ALA A 28 2.04 -20.55 -28.79
N ASN A 29 1.02 -21.12 -28.16
CA ASN A 29 0.54 -20.65 -26.87
C ASN A 29 1.66 -20.88 -25.87
N GLY A 30 2.59 -19.96 -25.75
CA GLY A 30 3.58 -19.95 -24.70
C GLY A 30 2.88 -19.95 -23.33
N PRO A 31 3.56 -20.40 -22.26
CA PRO A 31 2.96 -20.37 -20.93
C PRO A 31 2.57 -18.92 -20.60
N ARG A 32 1.29 -18.71 -20.32
CA ARG A 32 0.76 -17.41 -19.91
C ARG A 32 1.44 -16.98 -18.63
N GLN A 33 2.05 -15.81 -18.60
CA GLN A 33 2.78 -15.27 -17.47
C GLN A 33 2.19 -13.94 -17.02
N SER A 34 2.22 -13.68 -15.71
CA SER A 34 2.00 -12.33 -15.19
C SER A 34 3.25 -11.50 -15.47
N PHE A 35 3.07 -10.26 -15.92
CA PHE A 35 4.18 -9.32 -16.05
C PHE A 35 4.30 -8.51 -14.76
N GLU A 36 5.53 -8.27 -14.35
CA GLU A 36 5.86 -7.49 -13.16
C GLU A 36 6.90 -6.42 -13.49
N SER A 37 6.79 -5.29 -12.81
CA SER A 37 7.74 -4.19 -12.88
C SER A 37 7.91 -3.59 -11.51
N THR A 38 9.15 -3.52 -11.03
CA THR A 38 9.49 -2.91 -9.74
C THR A 38 10.28 -1.63 -9.95
N ASP A 39 9.86 -0.56 -9.30
CA ASP A 39 10.58 0.71 -9.21
C ASP A 39 10.94 0.99 -7.75
N THR A 40 12.18 1.42 -7.51
CA THR A 40 12.68 1.72 -6.17
C THR A 40 13.21 3.14 -6.11
N GLN A 41 12.78 3.89 -5.10
CA GLN A 41 13.19 5.27 -4.86
C GLN A 41 13.66 5.41 -3.42
N ARG A 42 14.69 6.23 -3.20
CA ARG A 42 15.16 6.58 -1.86
C ARG A 42 15.30 8.09 -1.75
N VAL A 43 14.76 8.64 -0.67
CA VAL A 43 14.73 10.08 -0.42
C VAL A 43 15.28 10.34 0.98
N ALA A 44 16.26 11.23 1.10
CA ALA A 44 16.76 11.67 2.39
C ALA A 44 15.64 12.37 3.17
N PHE A 45 15.49 12.01 4.45
CA PHE A 45 14.38 12.45 5.29
C PHE A 45 14.83 12.60 6.74
N SER A 46 14.45 13.70 7.37
CA SER A 46 14.79 13.95 8.77
C SER A 46 13.85 13.18 9.71
N PRO A 47 14.40 12.55 10.77
CA PRO A 47 13.60 11.89 11.81
C PRO A 47 12.52 12.82 12.40
N GLY A 48 11.42 12.25 12.86
CA GLY A 48 10.27 13.00 13.42
C GLY A 48 9.42 13.75 12.39
N GLY A 49 9.71 13.59 11.10
CA GLY A 49 8.92 14.22 10.02
C GLY A 49 7.63 13.48 9.71
N THR A 50 6.86 13.99 8.75
CA THR A 50 5.57 13.44 8.32
C THR A 50 5.68 12.77 6.96
N ILE A 51 5.23 11.54 6.87
CA ILE A 51 5.15 10.76 5.64
C ILE A 51 3.67 10.55 5.30
N ARG A 52 3.30 10.97 4.08
CA ARG A 52 1.93 10.84 3.57
C ARG A 52 1.87 9.86 2.42
N LEU A 53 1.04 8.84 2.55
CA LEU A 53 0.66 7.96 1.46
C LEU A 53 -0.78 8.27 1.05
N VAL A 54 -0.97 8.70 -0.19
CA VAL A 54 -2.27 9.19 -0.68
C VAL A 54 -2.70 8.39 -1.91
N ASP A 55 -3.98 8.05 -1.95
CA ASP A 55 -4.62 7.33 -3.05
C ASP A 55 -3.99 5.96 -3.38
N SER A 56 -3.30 5.33 -2.40
CA SER A 56 -2.76 3.99 -2.55
C SER A 56 -3.87 2.93 -2.63
N TYR A 57 -3.61 1.83 -3.32
CA TYR A 57 -4.47 0.65 -3.38
C TYR A 57 -3.63 -0.62 -3.57
N GLY A 58 -4.20 -1.79 -3.31
CA GLY A 58 -3.48 -3.06 -3.37
C GLY A 58 -2.84 -3.41 -2.04
N TYR A 59 -1.58 -3.80 -2.06
CA TYR A 59 -0.85 -4.19 -0.85
C TYR A 59 0.09 -3.06 -0.44
N LEU A 60 -0.07 -2.57 0.79
CA LEU A 60 0.79 -1.54 1.36
C LEU A 60 1.46 -2.06 2.62
N THR A 61 2.77 -2.20 2.58
CA THR A 61 3.62 -2.51 3.74
C THR A 61 4.43 -1.29 4.10
N VAL A 62 4.33 -0.83 5.34
CA VAL A 62 5.15 0.24 5.91
C VAL A 62 5.91 -0.30 7.09
N GLU A 63 7.22 -0.16 7.08
CA GLU A 63 8.11 -0.66 8.13
C GLU A 63 9.03 0.46 8.64
N GLY A 64 9.11 0.57 9.97
CA GLY A 64 10.03 1.50 10.62
C GLY A 64 11.47 0.98 10.61
N TRP A 65 12.42 1.82 10.23
CA TRP A 65 13.85 1.52 10.24
C TRP A 65 14.68 2.63 10.90
N ASP A 66 15.98 2.40 11.05
CA ASP A 66 16.84 3.33 11.79
C ASP A 66 17.60 4.32 10.89
N GLU A 67 17.33 4.32 9.58
CA GLU A 67 18.00 5.21 8.64
C GLU A 67 17.26 6.54 8.44
N PRO A 68 17.98 7.67 8.26
CA PRO A 68 17.40 8.99 8.03
C PRO A 68 16.99 9.15 6.55
N ALA A 69 16.15 8.26 6.07
CA ALA A 69 15.66 8.22 4.69
C ALA A 69 14.29 7.56 4.62
N VAL A 70 13.55 7.82 3.56
CA VAL A 70 12.39 7.06 3.14
C VAL A 70 12.77 6.26 1.90
N ALA A 71 12.60 4.93 1.95
CA ALA A 71 12.77 4.07 0.79
C ALA A 71 11.41 3.54 0.35
N VAL A 72 11.12 3.62 -0.94
CA VAL A 72 9.84 3.21 -1.54
C VAL A 72 10.16 2.24 -2.66
N ALA A 73 9.72 0.99 -2.52
CA ALA A 73 9.71 0.02 -3.60
C ALA A 73 8.24 -0.21 -4.03
N VAL A 74 7.98 -0.09 -5.32
CA VAL A 74 6.65 -0.27 -5.91
C VAL A 74 6.74 -1.36 -6.96
N THR A 75 6.07 -2.45 -6.70
CA THR A 75 5.91 -3.55 -7.66
C THR A 75 4.51 -3.49 -8.28
N LYS A 76 4.46 -3.40 -9.61
CA LYS A 76 3.22 -3.49 -10.39
C LYS A 76 3.17 -4.86 -11.03
N SER A 77 2.06 -5.54 -10.92
CA SER A 77 1.81 -6.83 -11.56
C SER A 77 0.48 -6.82 -12.30
N THR A 78 0.40 -7.63 -13.35
CA THR A 78 -0.87 -7.80 -14.08
C THR A 78 -1.72 -8.86 -13.39
N ASP A 79 -3.04 -8.63 -13.33
CA ASP A 79 -4.04 -9.59 -12.84
C ASP A 79 -4.38 -10.69 -13.86
N ARG A 80 -3.86 -10.58 -15.08
CA ARG A 80 -4.07 -11.53 -16.16
C ARG A 80 -2.77 -12.12 -16.62
N PHE A 81 -2.84 -13.37 -17.04
CA PHE A 81 -1.75 -14.03 -17.73
C PHE A 81 -1.78 -13.61 -19.20
N TYR A 82 -0.69 -13.07 -19.70
CA TYR A 82 -0.50 -12.66 -21.07
C TYR A 82 0.43 -13.60 -21.80
N ASP A 83 0.20 -13.77 -23.09
CA ASP A 83 1.21 -14.34 -23.96
C ASP A 83 2.39 -13.37 -24.10
N PRO A 84 3.62 -13.88 -24.34
CA PRO A 84 4.77 -13.01 -24.54
C PRO A 84 4.57 -11.94 -25.64
N ALA A 85 3.74 -12.23 -26.63
CA ALA A 85 3.36 -11.28 -27.67
C ALA A 85 2.53 -10.09 -27.16
N GLU A 86 1.81 -10.26 -26.04
CA GLU A 86 0.96 -9.23 -25.43
C GLU A 86 1.70 -8.35 -24.41
N LYS A 87 3.01 -8.54 -24.25
CA LYS A 87 3.86 -7.78 -23.30
C LYS A 87 3.67 -6.27 -23.43
N ARG A 88 3.57 -5.76 -24.66
CA ARG A 88 3.35 -4.32 -24.91
C ARG A 88 2.04 -3.81 -24.31
N GLU A 89 1.00 -4.63 -24.30
CA GLU A 89 -0.28 -4.25 -23.68
C GLU A 89 -0.17 -4.21 -22.14
N ALA A 90 0.56 -5.14 -21.52
CA ALA A 90 0.85 -5.12 -20.09
C ALA A 90 1.66 -3.86 -19.71
N GLU A 91 2.69 -3.52 -20.47
CA GLU A 91 3.50 -2.31 -20.29
C GLU A 91 2.65 -1.03 -20.36
N ARG A 92 1.77 -0.90 -21.38
CA ARG A 92 0.83 0.23 -21.47
C ARG A 92 -0.08 0.34 -20.26
N ARG A 93 -0.51 -0.77 -19.66
CA ARG A 93 -1.32 -0.75 -18.44
C ARG A 93 -0.52 -0.27 -17.25
N PHE A 94 0.76 -0.63 -17.14
CA PHE A 94 1.64 -0.12 -16.08
C PHE A 94 1.86 1.39 -16.18
N GLU A 95 1.96 1.93 -17.40
CA GLU A 95 2.08 3.38 -17.64
C GLU A 95 0.83 4.15 -17.19
N LEU A 96 -0.35 3.53 -17.22
CA LEU A 96 -1.60 4.13 -16.74
C LEU A 96 -1.62 4.36 -15.23
N VAL A 97 -0.74 3.70 -14.49
CA VAL A 97 -0.66 3.80 -13.04
C VAL A 97 0.73 4.29 -12.66
N ARG A 98 0.81 5.51 -12.15
CA ARG A 98 2.08 6.09 -11.72
C ARG A 98 2.10 6.32 -10.22
N VAL A 99 3.19 5.93 -9.58
CA VAL A 99 3.47 6.29 -8.19
C VAL A 99 4.52 7.38 -8.20
N VAL A 100 4.22 8.48 -7.54
CA VAL A 100 5.08 9.66 -7.48
C VAL A 100 5.46 9.90 -6.02
N THR A 101 6.76 10.00 -5.78
CA THR A 101 7.31 10.39 -4.48
C THR A 101 7.77 11.84 -4.57
N GLU A 102 7.14 12.71 -3.82
CA GLU A 102 7.42 14.14 -3.77
C GLU A 102 7.96 14.52 -2.39
N ARG A 103 9.18 15.02 -2.34
CA ARG A 103 9.74 15.62 -1.13
C ARG A 103 9.33 17.10 -1.07
N ARG A 104 8.46 17.44 -0.16
CA ARG A 104 8.00 18.82 0.05
C ARG A 104 8.97 19.62 0.91
N SER A 105 9.59 18.97 1.90
CA SER A 105 10.60 19.53 2.77
C SER A 105 11.49 18.42 3.33
N ASP A 106 12.47 18.77 4.17
CA ASP A 106 13.31 17.79 4.87
C ASP A 106 12.54 16.91 5.86
N LYS A 107 11.33 17.40 6.26
CA LYS A 107 10.43 16.73 7.21
C LYS A 107 9.07 16.35 6.61
N GLU A 108 8.90 16.45 5.29
CA GLU A 108 7.64 16.06 4.66
C GLU A 108 7.87 15.39 3.30
N VAL A 109 7.43 14.14 3.20
CA VAL A 109 7.41 13.36 1.97
C VAL A 109 5.98 12.90 1.69
N THR A 110 5.55 13.04 0.45
CA THR A 110 4.26 12.54 -0.03
C THR A 110 4.48 11.50 -1.11
N ILE A 111 3.87 10.35 -0.94
CA ILE A 111 3.84 9.25 -1.92
C ILE A 111 2.40 9.17 -2.41
N SER A 112 2.18 9.41 -3.69
CA SER A 112 0.83 9.43 -4.28
C SER A 112 0.72 8.52 -5.49
N THR A 113 -0.44 7.85 -5.62
CA THR A 113 -0.74 7.03 -6.79
C THR A 113 -1.65 7.79 -7.73
N ILE A 114 -1.15 8.06 -8.92
CA ILE A 114 -1.88 8.77 -9.98
C ILE A 114 -2.52 7.74 -10.90
N LEU A 115 -3.83 7.75 -10.94
CA LEU A 115 -4.63 6.98 -11.88
C LEU A 115 -5.19 7.92 -12.96
N PRO A 116 -5.23 7.52 -14.24
CA PRO A 116 -5.86 8.34 -15.26
C PRO A 116 -7.33 8.53 -14.93
N ALA A 117 -7.82 9.76 -15.16
CA ALA A 117 -9.21 10.13 -14.92
C ALA A 117 -10.17 9.12 -15.57
N ARG A 118 -11.23 8.75 -14.87
CA ARG A 118 -12.33 7.97 -15.46
C ARG A 118 -12.97 8.82 -16.55
N SER A 119 -13.14 8.24 -17.74
CA SER A 119 -13.86 8.89 -18.85
C SER A 119 -15.24 9.36 -18.35
N PRO A 120 -15.62 10.63 -18.55
CA PRO A 120 -16.87 11.16 -18.01
C PRO A 120 -18.13 10.53 -18.64
N LEU A 121 -17.99 9.82 -19.74
CA LEU A 121 -19.10 9.22 -20.50
C LEU A 121 -19.95 8.20 -19.71
N PHE A 122 -19.40 7.57 -18.67
CA PHE A 122 -20.16 6.63 -17.83
C PHE A 122 -20.83 7.26 -16.60
N ARG A 123 -20.62 8.55 -16.36
CA ARG A 123 -21.18 9.24 -15.18
C ARG A 123 -22.62 9.71 -15.38
N SER A 124 -23.10 9.76 -16.63
CA SER A 124 -24.34 10.45 -16.99
C SER A 124 -25.60 9.59 -17.07
N ILE A 125 -25.53 8.27 -16.98
CA ILE A 125 -26.68 7.43 -17.37
C ILE A 125 -27.39 6.76 -16.17
N LEU A 126 -26.75 6.59 -15.03
CA LEU A 126 -27.41 5.95 -13.87
C LEU A 126 -26.90 6.55 -12.55
N PRO A 127 -27.79 7.03 -11.66
CA PRO A 127 -27.42 7.47 -10.31
C PRO A 127 -27.18 6.27 -9.38
N LEU A 128 -26.32 5.33 -9.82
CA LEU A 128 -26.00 4.10 -9.10
C LEU A 128 -24.83 4.26 -8.11
N ASP A 129 -24.41 5.50 -7.85
CA ASP A 129 -23.40 5.81 -6.82
C ASP A 129 -23.82 5.41 -5.39
N ARG A 130 -25.08 5.03 -5.20
CA ARG A 130 -25.62 4.63 -3.89
C ARG A 130 -25.75 3.12 -3.69
N ILE A 131 -25.54 2.30 -4.72
CA ILE A 131 -25.63 0.84 -4.54
C ILE A 131 -24.22 0.27 -4.39
N VAL A 132 -23.87 -0.07 -3.15
CA VAL A 132 -22.59 -0.63 -2.68
C VAL A 132 -22.25 -2.00 -3.32
N LEU A 133 -23.08 -2.54 -4.20
CA LEU A 133 -23.05 -3.94 -4.66
C LEU A 133 -22.33 -4.20 -5.99
N THR A 134 -21.80 -3.18 -6.67
CA THR A 134 -21.18 -3.38 -8.00
C THR A 134 -19.71 -3.02 -8.11
N LYS A 135 -18.91 -3.28 -7.05
CA LYS A 135 -17.46 -3.24 -7.19
C LYS A 135 -16.93 -4.59 -7.63
N PRO A 136 -15.92 -4.60 -8.51
CA PRO A 136 -15.31 -5.85 -8.96
C PRO A 136 -14.84 -6.67 -7.75
N LEU A 137 -15.07 -7.96 -7.80
CA LEU A 137 -14.72 -8.95 -6.78
C LEU A 137 -13.20 -9.07 -6.49
N VAL A 138 -12.36 -8.33 -7.19
CA VAL A 138 -10.91 -8.30 -6.97
C VAL A 138 -10.54 -6.99 -6.30
N PRO A 139 -10.47 -6.93 -4.96
CA PRO A 139 -10.35 -5.68 -4.21
C PRO A 139 -9.00 -4.98 -4.42
N ASN A 140 -7.97 -5.71 -4.82
CA ASN A 140 -6.60 -5.22 -4.88
C ASN A 140 -6.15 -4.76 -6.28
N THR A 141 -7.03 -4.86 -7.29
CA THR A 141 -6.69 -4.61 -8.69
C THR A 141 -7.47 -3.43 -9.24
N ARG A 142 -6.77 -2.50 -9.88
CA ARG A 142 -7.38 -1.42 -10.65
C ARG A 142 -6.87 -1.44 -12.08
N ARG A 143 -7.80 -1.45 -13.05
CA ARG A 143 -7.50 -1.51 -14.49
C ARG A 143 -6.64 -2.70 -14.90
N GLY A 144 -6.74 -3.83 -14.17
CA GLY A 144 -5.94 -5.02 -14.43
C GLY A 144 -4.50 -4.91 -13.93
N VAL A 145 -4.21 -3.95 -13.04
CA VAL A 145 -2.90 -3.78 -12.40
C VAL A 145 -3.07 -3.87 -10.89
N THR A 146 -2.36 -4.79 -10.28
CA THR A 146 -2.16 -4.87 -8.84
C THR A 146 -0.90 -4.12 -8.48
N ILE A 147 -0.90 -3.40 -7.35
CA ILE A 147 0.29 -2.72 -6.83
C ILE A 147 0.61 -3.25 -5.44
N GLU A 148 1.90 -3.47 -5.24
CA GLU A 148 2.49 -3.72 -3.95
C GLU A 148 3.47 -2.58 -3.63
N TYR A 149 3.27 -1.93 -2.48
CA TYR A 149 4.15 -0.90 -1.94
C TYR A 149 4.89 -1.48 -0.75
N LYS A 150 6.21 -1.39 -0.78
CA LYS A 150 7.08 -1.58 0.39
C LYS A 150 7.74 -0.25 0.72
N VAL A 151 7.39 0.33 1.86
CA VAL A 151 7.85 1.66 2.28
C VAL A 151 8.60 1.53 3.59
N LEU A 152 9.88 1.87 3.58
CA LEU A 152 10.70 1.94 4.79
C LEU A 152 10.77 3.39 5.26
N VAL A 153 10.50 3.63 6.53
CA VAL A 153 10.38 4.97 7.10
C VAL A 153 11.18 5.08 8.41
N PRO A 154 11.78 6.23 8.76
CA PRO A 154 12.36 6.40 10.10
C PRO A 154 11.30 6.11 11.16
N ARG A 155 11.66 5.33 12.20
CA ARG A 155 10.72 4.79 13.22
C ARG A 155 9.87 5.85 13.89
N ASP A 156 10.43 7.02 14.17
CA ASP A 156 9.78 8.13 14.86
C ASP A 156 8.91 9.02 13.96
N SER A 157 8.77 8.66 12.68
CA SER A 157 8.00 9.43 11.73
C SER A 157 6.51 9.40 12.03
N ARG A 158 5.83 10.53 11.83
CA ARG A 158 4.38 10.58 11.75
C ARG A 158 3.90 10.02 10.41
N LEU A 159 3.06 8.99 10.47
CA LEU A 159 2.52 8.32 9.29
C LEU A 159 1.08 8.73 9.03
N VAL A 160 0.79 9.24 7.84
CA VAL A 160 -0.56 9.57 7.38
C VAL A 160 -0.88 8.75 6.13
N VAL A 161 -1.83 7.83 6.22
CA VAL A 161 -2.20 6.93 5.12
C VAL A 161 -3.65 7.17 4.70
N ARG A 162 -3.85 7.37 3.41
CA ARG A 162 -5.16 7.40 2.75
C ARG A 162 -5.17 6.30 1.70
N HIS A 163 -5.69 5.15 2.09
CA HIS A 163 -5.75 3.93 1.27
C HIS A 163 -7.16 3.72 0.74
N ASP A 164 -7.28 3.30 -0.50
CA ASP A 164 -8.62 3.11 -1.06
C ASP A 164 -9.12 1.68 -0.85
N THR A 165 -8.38 0.70 -1.31
CA THR A 165 -8.79 -0.72 -1.21
C THR A 165 -7.59 -1.64 -1.18
N GLY A 166 -7.64 -2.67 -0.36
CA GLY A 166 -6.60 -3.68 -0.24
C GLY A 166 -6.13 -3.90 1.19
N TYR A 167 -4.89 -4.30 1.33
CA TYR A 167 -4.29 -4.64 2.61
C TYR A 167 -3.26 -3.59 3.02
N VAL A 168 -3.31 -3.18 4.28
CA VAL A 168 -2.33 -2.27 4.86
C VAL A 168 -1.68 -2.96 6.05
N TRP A 169 -0.36 -3.08 6.00
CA TRP A 169 0.46 -3.59 7.09
C TRP A 169 1.43 -2.52 7.54
N VAL A 170 1.45 -2.23 8.84
CA VAL A 170 2.39 -1.27 9.46
C VAL A 170 3.09 -1.94 10.62
N SER A 171 4.42 -1.86 10.66
CA SER A 171 5.24 -2.36 11.75
C SER A 171 6.37 -1.40 12.11
N ASP A 172 6.83 -1.49 13.35
CA ASP A 172 8.02 -0.77 13.86
C ASP A 172 7.98 0.76 13.76
N VAL A 173 6.81 1.37 13.60
CA VAL A 173 6.63 2.81 13.62
C VAL A 173 6.28 3.24 15.04
N THR A 174 7.11 4.11 15.63
CA THR A 174 6.95 4.63 17.00
C THR A 174 6.32 6.03 17.04
N GLY A 175 6.20 6.71 15.90
CA GLY A 175 5.52 8.00 15.80
C GLY A 175 3.99 7.88 15.75
N ASP A 176 3.33 9.00 15.53
CA ASP A 176 1.87 9.04 15.35
C ASP A 176 1.44 8.33 14.06
N ILE A 177 0.31 7.62 14.13
CA ILE A 177 -0.27 6.92 12.97
C ILE A 177 -1.71 7.40 12.75
N ASP A 178 -1.98 7.96 11.59
CA ASP A 178 -3.33 8.34 11.13
C ASP A 178 -3.64 7.64 9.82
N MET A 179 -4.44 6.58 9.88
CA MET A 179 -4.78 5.77 8.71
C MET A 179 -6.27 5.74 8.44
N ASN A 180 -6.61 5.88 7.17
CA ASN A 180 -7.96 5.75 6.67
C ASN A 180 -7.95 4.84 5.43
N SER A 181 -8.70 3.73 5.49
CA SER A 181 -8.92 2.84 4.36
C SER A 181 -10.42 2.71 4.08
N ARG A 182 -10.78 2.66 2.81
CA ARG A 182 -12.18 2.48 2.43
C ARG A 182 -12.62 1.03 2.52
N THR A 183 -11.79 0.10 2.08
CA THR A 183 -12.14 -1.33 2.04
C THR A 183 -10.90 -2.20 2.14
N GLY A 184 -10.98 -3.31 2.88
CA GLY A 184 -9.91 -4.29 3.02
C GLY A 184 -9.56 -4.56 4.47
N ASP A 185 -8.30 -4.90 4.72
CA ASP A 185 -7.83 -5.21 6.06
C ASP A 185 -6.62 -4.33 6.43
N MET A 186 -6.55 -3.99 7.69
CA MET A 186 -5.49 -3.15 8.25
C MET A 186 -4.89 -3.85 9.46
N ILE A 187 -3.59 -4.07 9.42
CA ILE A 187 -2.83 -4.69 10.51
C ILE A 187 -1.77 -3.69 10.97
N VAL A 188 -1.77 -3.37 12.25
CA VAL A 188 -0.82 -2.46 12.87
C VAL A 188 -0.11 -3.18 14.00
N MET A 189 1.19 -3.34 13.86
CA MET A 189 2.08 -3.92 14.86
C MET A 189 2.83 -2.79 15.57
N LEU A 190 2.44 -2.52 16.81
CA LEU A 190 3.02 -1.46 17.64
C LEU A 190 4.17 -2.01 18.47
N PRO A 191 5.36 -1.40 18.39
CA PRO A 191 6.49 -1.86 19.19
C PRO A 191 6.26 -1.58 20.68
N ASP A 192 6.66 -2.51 21.54
CA ASP A 192 6.73 -2.34 22.99
C ASP A 192 8.03 -1.58 23.38
N PRO A 193 8.06 -0.72 24.42
CA PRO A 193 6.93 -0.38 25.28
C PRO A 193 6.07 0.77 24.76
N GLY A 194 4.70 0.61 24.90
CA GLY A 194 3.79 1.73 24.83
C GLY A 194 3.99 2.71 26.00
N PRO A 195 3.28 3.83 26.12
CA PRO A 195 1.85 3.90 25.95
C PRO A 195 1.37 4.50 24.62
N TYR A 196 0.23 4.03 24.15
CA TYR A 196 -0.42 4.52 22.93
C TYR A 196 -1.84 5.01 23.24
N SER A 197 -2.23 6.16 22.71
CA SER A 197 -3.62 6.60 22.63
C SER A 197 -4.23 6.04 21.35
N ILE A 198 -5.13 5.07 21.46
CA ILE A 198 -5.68 4.34 20.31
C ILE A 198 -7.16 4.66 20.14
N ASP A 199 -7.56 5.03 18.93
CA ASP A 199 -8.94 5.15 18.49
C ASP A 199 -9.09 4.46 17.12
N ALA A 200 -9.61 3.24 17.11
CA ALA A 200 -9.80 2.43 15.91
C ALA A 200 -11.29 2.19 15.66
N ARG A 201 -11.77 2.47 14.43
CA ARG A 201 -13.20 2.32 14.06
C ARG A 201 -13.35 1.74 12.67
N THR A 202 -14.30 0.82 12.53
CA THR A 202 -14.80 0.37 11.23
C THR A 202 -16.29 0.67 11.11
N ARG A 203 -16.73 1.02 9.90
CA ARG A 203 -18.16 1.22 9.62
C ARG A 203 -18.89 -0.11 9.41
N LEU A 204 -18.24 -1.07 8.74
CA LEU A 204 -18.70 -2.44 8.54
C LEU A 204 -17.52 -3.37 8.74
N GLY A 205 -17.59 -4.27 9.73
CA GLY A 205 -16.54 -5.24 10.01
C GLY A 205 -16.11 -5.26 11.46
N SER A 206 -14.87 -5.66 11.73
CA SER A 206 -14.38 -5.92 13.08
C SER A 206 -13.14 -5.08 13.42
N VAL A 207 -12.96 -4.84 14.72
CA VAL A 207 -11.72 -4.33 15.29
C VAL A 207 -11.27 -5.30 16.37
N SER A 208 -10.05 -5.82 16.28
CA SER A 208 -9.42 -6.67 17.28
C SER A 208 -8.12 -6.02 17.78
N SER A 209 -7.84 -6.18 19.07
CA SER A 209 -6.61 -5.71 19.68
C SER A 209 -6.23 -6.61 20.84
N ASP A 210 -4.95 -6.87 21.03
CA ASP A 210 -4.37 -7.52 22.21
C ASP A 210 -4.02 -6.51 23.32
N LEU A 211 -4.13 -5.22 23.03
CA LEU A 211 -3.92 -4.14 23.99
C LEU A 211 -5.12 -3.95 24.91
N VAL A 212 -4.86 -3.47 26.12
CA VAL A 212 -5.91 -3.13 27.09
C VAL A 212 -6.72 -1.94 26.57
N GLY A 213 -8.05 -2.12 26.53
CA GLY A 213 -8.95 -1.08 26.01
C GLY A 213 -10.42 -1.46 26.11
N LYS A 214 -11.28 -0.61 25.58
CA LYS A 214 -12.72 -0.81 25.52
C LYS A 214 -13.16 -1.04 24.08
N GLY A 215 -13.58 -2.27 23.76
CA GLY A 215 -14.23 -2.63 22.51
C GLY A 215 -15.75 -2.44 22.57
N ARG A 216 -16.35 -1.90 21.52
CA ARG A 216 -17.79 -1.83 21.33
C ARG A 216 -18.13 -2.38 19.95
N TYR A 217 -18.99 -3.38 19.94
CA TYR A 217 -19.59 -3.92 18.74
C TYR A 217 -21.02 -3.40 18.58
N ARG A 218 -21.38 -2.99 17.37
CA ARG A 218 -22.77 -2.72 17.00
C ARG A 218 -23.14 -3.72 15.92
N PHE A 219 -24.12 -4.56 16.20
CA PHE A 219 -24.64 -5.51 15.22
C PHE A 219 -25.03 -4.75 13.93
N LEU A 220 -24.46 -5.14 12.77
CA LEU A 220 -24.61 -4.51 11.44
C LEU A 220 -24.08 -3.06 11.30
N ALA A 221 -23.41 -2.48 12.30
CA ALA A 221 -22.98 -1.08 12.29
C ALA A 221 -21.50 -0.88 12.64
N GLY A 222 -20.69 -1.93 12.46
CA GLY A 222 -19.24 -1.85 12.65
C GLY A 222 -18.77 -1.96 14.10
N ALA A 223 -17.48 -1.68 14.30
CA ALA A 223 -16.82 -1.83 15.58
C ALA A 223 -15.97 -0.60 15.93
N HIS A 224 -15.77 -0.39 17.22
CA HIS A 224 -14.91 0.64 17.77
C HIS A 224 -14.06 0.07 18.89
N PHE A 225 -12.78 0.36 18.89
CA PHE A 225 -11.86 0.07 19.97
C PHE A 225 -11.17 1.37 20.42
N ALA A 226 -11.24 1.62 21.72
CA ALA A 226 -10.54 2.71 22.37
C ALA A 226 -9.52 2.13 23.39
N GLY A 227 -8.24 2.39 23.20
CA GLY A 227 -7.20 1.99 24.13
C GLY A 227 -7.39 2.61 25.52
N ALA A 228 -6.91 1.95 26.56
CA ALA A 228 -7.08 2.40 27.94
C ALA A 228 -6.42 3.77 28.21
N ASN A 229 -5.29 4.05 27.56
CA ASN A 229 -4.54 5.29 27.76
C ASN A 229 -4.86 6.32 26.65
N GLN A 230 -5.87 7.16 26.87
CA GLN A 230 -6.29 8.18 25.90
C GLN A 230 -5.42 9.47 25.94
N THR A 231 -4.57 9.61 26.95
CA THR A 231 -3.71 10.79 27.16
C THR A 231 -2.25 10.56 26.76
N ALA A 232 -1.94 9.37 26.23
CA ALA A 232 -0.60 9.06 25.76
C ALA A 232 -0.16 10.00 24.63
N ALA A 233 1.11 10.35 24.63
CA ALA A 233 1.69 11.27 23.63
C ALA A 233 1.64 10.70 22.22
N ARG A 234 1.75 9.37 22.06
CA ARG A 234 1.70 8.67 20.76
C ARG A 234 0.26 8.34 20.41
N ARG A 235 -0.22 8.91 19.29
CA ARG A 235 -1.61 8.78 18.86
C ARG A 235 -1.75 7.86 17.66
N ILE A 236 -2.61 6.85 17.80
CA ILE A 236 -2.95 5.88 16.75
C ILE A 236 -4.42 6.05 16.41
N THR A 237 -4.70 6.58 15.23
CA THR A 237 -6.06 6.82 14.72
C THR A 237 -6.30 5.97 13.48
N LEU A 238 -7.20 4.99 13.58
CA LEU A 238 -7.46 4.05 12.50
C LEU A 238 -8.94 4.11 12.10
N ARG A 239 -9.19 4.28 10.82
CA ARG A 239 -10.55 4.35 10.24
C ARG A 239 -10.66 3.38 9.07
N MET A 240 -11.71 2.57 9.08
CA MET A 240 -12.00 1.60 8.03
C MET A 240 -13.46 1.74 7.59
N GLY A 241 -13.68 1.80 6.27
CA GLY A 241 -15.04 1.80 5.74
C GLY A 241 -15.68 0.42 5.82
N CYS A 242 -15.05 -0.58 5.21
CA CYS A 242 -15.53 -1.97 5.21
C CYS A 242 -14.33 -2.92 5.31
N GLY A 243 -14.29 -3.77 6.35
CA GLY A 243 -13.23 -4.72 6.59
C GLY A 243 -12.77 -4.78 8.04
N SER A 244 -11.58 -5.34 8.28
CA SER A 244 -11.07 -5.55 9.62
C SER A 244 -9.88 -4.64 9.97
N ILE A 245 -9.78 -4.30 11.25
CA ILE A 245 -8.61 -3.65 11.85
C ILE A 245 -8.07 -4.59 12.93
N THR A 246 -6.80 -4.94 12.82
CA THR A 246 -6.07 -5.74 13.81
C THR A 246 -4.91 -4.91 14.36
N ILE A 247 -4.84 -4.77 15.68
CA ILE A 247 -3.79 -4.05 16.37
C ILE A 247 -3.10 -5.04 17.29
N LYS A 248 -1.77 -5.20 17.12
CA LYS A 248 -0.95 -6.09 17.95
C LYS A 248 0.18 -5.31 18.59
N GLN A 249 0.50 -5.64 19.82
CA GLN A 249 1.73 -5.23 20.47
C GLN A 249 2.78 -6.30 20.20
N VAL A 250 3.95 -5.89 19.74
CA VAL A 250 5.05 -6.80 19.43
C VAL A 250 6.31 -6.32 20.15
N PRO A 251 7.18 -7.24 20.59
CA PRO A 251 8.50 -6.84 21.06
C PRO A 251 9.19 -6.00 19.98
N PRO A 252 10.04 -5.02 20.37
CA PRO A 252 10.78 -4.26 19.37
C PRO A 252 11.61 -5.24 18.54
N SER A 253 11.45 -5.18 17.23
CA SER A 253 12.21 -6.03 16.32
C SER A 253 13.68 -5.69 16.43
N GLY A 254 14.48 -6.62 16.92
CA GLY A 254 15.92 -6.58 16.68
C GLY A 254 16.17 -6.66 15.17
N PRO A 255 17.31 -6.16 14.66
CA PRO A 255 17.59 -6.21 13.24
C PRO A 255 17.50 -7.65 12.72
N PHE A 256 16.58 -7.89 11.79
CA PHE A 256 16.24 -9.21 11.22
C PHE A 256 17.41 -9.91 10.49
N TRP A 257 18.54 -9.25 10.29
CA TRP A 257 19.75 -9.79 9.62
C TRP A 257 20.85 -10.28 10.56
N LYS A 258 20.54 -10.58 11.80
CA LYS A 258 21.49 -11.22 12.72
C LYS A 258 21.19 -12.70 12.93
N ASN A 259 20.85 -13.42 11.86
CA ASN A 259 20.93 -14.88 11.82
C ASN A 259 21.57 -15.32 10.51
#